data_a3e14ef4993e37f9fc2edac9c9bcb090
#
_entry.id   a3e14ef4993e37f9fc2edac9c9bcb090
#
_cell.length_a   1.000
_cell.length_b   1.000
_cell.length_c   1.000
_cell.angle_alpha   90.00
_cell.angle_beta   90.00
_cell.angle_gamma   90.00
#
_symmetry.space_group_name_H-M   'P 1'
#
loop_
_entity.id
_entity.type
_entity.pdbx_description
1 polymer ?
#
loop_
_entity_poly.entity_id
_entity_poly.type
_entity_poly.pdbx_seq_one_letter_code
_entity_poly.pdbx_strand_id
1 'polypeptide(L)' 'MEEFVLTTINSVRLAKNLEPIVTLNAEDKLREDLELSSFDLAEITVNIEDEYGIDIFEDGLVNTVGEIYTKLQK' A
#
# COMPACT_ATOMS: atom_id res chain seq x y z
N MET A 1 7.61 -9.34 -3.31
CA MET A 1 6.27 -8.71 -3.16
C MET A 1 6.18 -7.80 -1.95
N GLU A 2 6.43 -8.33 -0.78
CA GLU A 2 6.32 -7.54 0.45
C GLU A 2 7.28 -6.37 0.48
N GLU A 3 8.50 -6.58 0.01
CA GLU A 3 9.49 -5.52 -0.04
C GLU A 3 9.06 -4.40 -0.99
N PHE A 4 8.47 -4.75 -2.11
CA PHE A 4 7.99 -3.73 -3.06
C PHE A 4 6.86 -2.92 -2.45
N VAL A 5 5.93 -3.57 -1.75
CA VAL A 5 4.82 -2.87 -1.10
C VAL A 5 5.36 -1.93 -0.03
N LEU A 6 6.31 -2.40 0.78
CA LEU A 6 6.93 -1.57 1.81
C LEU A 6 7.64 -0.36 1.20
N THR A 7 8.41 -0.58 0.15
CA THR A 7 9.14 0.51 -0.51
C THR A 7 8.17 1.54 -1.10
N THR A 8 7.10 1.07 -1.72
CA THR A 8 6.11 1.95 -2.33
C THR A 8 5.39 2.79 -1.26
N ILE A 9 4.99 2.16 -0.16
CA ILE A 9 4.34 2.87 0.94
C ILE A 9 5.30 3.90 1.55
N ASN A 10 6.55 3.54 1.76
CA ASN A 10 7.52 4.45 2.34
C ASN A 10 7.85 5.62 1.41
N SER A 11 7.84 5.40 0.11
CA SER A 11 8.04 6.48 -0.84
C SER A 11 6.98 7.57 -0.67
N VAL A 12 5.73 7.16 -0.50
CA VAL A 12 4.62 8.09 -0.28
C VAL A 12 4.74 8.76 1.08
N ARG A 13 5.04 7.97 2.12
CA ARG A 13 5.17 8.51 3.48
C ARG A 13 6.30 9.54 3.57
N LEU A 14 7.44 9.26 2.96
CA LEU A 14 8.56 10.20 2.97
C LEU A 14 8.22 11.50 2.26
N ALA A 15 7.44 11.44 1.20
CA ALA A 15 7.00 12.65 0.50
C ALA A 15 6.10 13.52 1.38
N LYS A 16 5.50 12.94 2.42
CA LYS A 16 4.65 13.64 3.38
C LYS A 16 5.42 14.00 4.66
N ASN A 17 6.73 13.82 4.67
CA ASN A 17 7.59 14.05 5.83
C ASN A 17 7.28 13.11 7.02
N LEU A 18 6.79 11.93 6.73
CA LEU A 18 6.58 10.90 7.75
C LEU A 18 7.79 9.96 7.76
N GLU A 19 8.07 9.37 8.91
CA GLU A 19 9.18 8.45 9.01
C GLU A 19 8.89 7.14 8.27
N PRO A 20 9.92 6.49 7.71
CA PRO A 20 9.69 5.22 7.01
C PRO A 20 9.30 4.11 7.98
N ILE A 21 8.46 3.22 7.49
CA ILE A 21 8.06 2.03 8.22
C ILE A 21 9.16 0.97 8.02
N VAL A 22 9.56 0.31 9.10
CA VAL A 22 10.59 -0.73 9.01
C VAL A 22 9.96 -2.08 8.67
N THR A 23 8.82 -2.38 9.26
CA THR A 23 8.14 -3.66 9.07
C THR A 23 6.65 -3.42 8.91
N LEU A 24 6.04 -4.04 7.88
CA LEU A 24 4.60 -4.01 7.70
C LEU A 24 3.99 -5.27 8.29
N ASN A 25 2.89 -5.09 9.01
CA ASN A 25 2.09 -6.19 9.52
C ASN A 25 0.79 -6.30 8.72
N ALA A 26 0.29 -7.52 8.53
CA ALA A 26 -0.91 -7.73 7.73
C ALA A 26 -2.11 -6.96 8.26
N GLU A 27 -2.20 -6.80 9.57
CA GLU A 27 -3.33 -6.10 10.19
C GLU A 27 -3.17 -4.57 10.21
N ASP A 28 -2.06 -4.03 9.73
CA ASP A 28 -1.87 -2.57 9.67
C ASP A 28 -2.92 -1.96 8.76
N LYS A 29 -3.61 -0.95 9.27
CA LYS A 29 -4.64 -0.24 8.51
C LYS A 29 -3.99 0.88 7.71
N LEU A 30 -4.29 0.91 6.42
CA LEU A 30 -3.62 1.84 5.51
C LEU A 30 -3.84 3.30 5.88
N ARG A 31 -5.06 3.66 6.27
CA ARG A 31 -5.37 5.05 6.62
C ARG A 31 -5.01 5.37 8.05
N GLU A 32 -5.41 4.52 8.99
CA GLU A 32 -5.31 4.81 10.41
C GLU A 32 -3.91 4.57 10.95
N ASP A 33 -3.29 3.47 10.56
CA ASP A 33 -1.97 3.10 11.10
C ASP A 33 -0.82 3.66 10.26
N LEU A 34 -0.98 3.69 8.95
CA LEU A 34 0.08 4.14 8.05
C LEU A 34 -0.13 5.60 7.60
N GLU A 35 -1.22 6.22 8.01
CA GLU A 35 -1.52 7.63 7.75
C GLU A 35 -1.58 7.97 6.27
N LEU A 36 -2.15 7.06 5.48
CA LEU A 36 -2.29 7.26 4.05
C LEU A 36 -3.66 7.83 3.73
N SER A 37 -3.69 8.86 2.89
CA SER A 37 -4.95 9.46 2.43
C SER A 37 -5.46 8.70 1.21
N SER A 38 -6.69 9.03 0.79
CA SER A 38 -7.24 8.46 -0.44
C SER A 38 -6.35 8.76 -1.64
N PHE A 39 -5.76 9.94 -1.66
CA PHE A 39 -4.87 10.36 -2.72
C PHE A 39 -3.60 9.50 -2.72
N ASP A 40 -3.06 9.25 -1.53
CA ASP A 40 -1.88 8.39 -1.38
C ASP A 40 -2.16 6.97 -1.85
N LEU A 41 -3.35 6.46 -1.52
CA LEU A 41 -3.74 5.11 -1.92
C LEU A 41 -3.87 4.99 -3.43
N ALA A 42 -4.36 6.04 -4.09
CA ALA A 42 -4.43 6.06 -5.55
C ALA A 42 -3.04 5.96 -6.17
N GLU A 43 -2.08 6.69 -5.62
CA GLU A 43 -0.71 6.65 -6.11
C GLU A 43 -0.08 5.29 -5.90
N ILE A 44 -0.29 4.70 -4.72
CA ILE A 44 0.22 3.36 -4.41
C ILE A 44 -0.38 2.34 -5.37
N THR A 45 -1.68 2.46 -5.66
CA THR A 45 -2.36 1.56 -6.58
C THR A 45 -1.75 1.59 -7.97
N VAL A 46 -1.45 2.80 -8.47
CA VAL A 46 -0.83 2.95 -9.79
C VAL A 46 0.54 2.26 -9.82
N ASN A 47 1.33 2.46 -8.77
CA ASN A 47 2.66 1.86 -8.71
C ASN A 47 2.59 0.33 -8.65
N ILE A 48 1.63 -0.20 -7.91
CA ILE A 48 1.45 -1.65 -7.82
C ILE A 48 0.96 -2.20 -9.17
N GLU A 49 0.04 -1.50 -9.82
CA GLU A 49 -0.44 -1.93 -11.13
C GLU A 49 0.68 -1.93 -12.16
N ASP A 50 1.55 -0.94 -12.12
CA ASP A 50 2.69 -0.89 -13.04
C ASP A 50 3.63 -2.07 -12.85
N GLU A 51 3.79 -2.50 -11.61
CA GLU A 51 4.74 -3.59 -11.30
C GLU A 51 4.11 -4.97 -11.52
N TYR A 52 2.86 -5.16 -11.11
CA TYR A 52 2.23 -6.48 -11.09
C TYR A 52 1.09 -6.65 -12.09
N GLY A 53 0.65 -5.57 -12.72
CA GLY A 53 -0.49 -5.64 -13.63
C GLY A 53 -1.81 -5.90 -12.94
N ILE A 54 -1.90 -5.62 -11.63
CA ILE A 54 -3.09 -5.87 -10.82
C ILE A 54 -3.56 -4.57 -10.20
N ASP A 55 -4.86 -4.27 -10.37
CA ASP A 55 -5.50 -3.14 -9.71
C ASP A 55 -6.10 -3.66 -8.39
N ILE A 56 -5.46 -3.30 -7.27
CA ILE A 56 -5.88 -3.81 -5.96
C ILE A 56 -7.23 -3.28 -5.51
N PHE A 57 -7.75 -2.24 -6.15
CA PHE A 57 -9.06 -1.68 -5.82
C PHE A 57 -10.16 -2.09 -6.79
N GLU A 58 -9.87 -3.00 -7.73
CA GLU A 58 -10.83 -3.40 -8.74
C GLU A 58 -12.13 -3.95 -8.14
N ASP A 59 -12.01 -4.73 -7.07
CA ASP A 59 -13.16 -5.39 -6.45
C ASP A 59 -13.71 -4.64 -5.23
N GLY A 60 -13.21 -3.44 -4.98
CA GLY A 60 -13.68 -2.64 -3.85
C GLY A 60 -12.55 -2.07 -3.02
N LEU A 61 -12.89 -1.59 -1.84
CA LEU A 61 -11.92 -0.92 -0.97
C LEU A 61 -10.97 -1.92 -0.33
N VAL A 62 -9.72 -1.48 -0.17
CA VAL A 62 -8.69 -2.23 0.54
C VAL A 62 -8.35 -1.42 1.78
N ASN A 63 -8.41 -2.03 2.95
CA ASN A 63 -8.22 -1.33 4.21
C ASN A 63 -6.91 -1.67 4.93
N THR A 64 -6.36 -2.87 4.69
CA THR A 64 -5.16 -3.32 5.40
C THR A 64 -4.08 -3.79 4.45
N VAL A 65 -2.86 -3.86 4.99
CA VAL A 65 -1.72 -4.39 4.24
C VAL A 65 -1.98 -5.83 3.81
N GLY A 66 -2.58 -6.63 4.69
CA GLY A 66 -2.89 -8.02 4.37
C GLY A 66 -3.82 -8.17 3.17
N GLU A 67 -4.76 -7.24 3.03
CA GLU A 67 -5.66 -7.27 1.88
C GLU A 67 -4.89 -6.98 0.58
N ILE A 68 -3.88 -6.11 0.63
CA ILE A 68 -3.03 -5.88 -0.54
C ILE A 68 -2.32 -7.18 -0.92
N TYR A 69 -1.72 -7.85 0.06
CA TYR A 69 -1.01 -9.11 -0.21
C TYR A 69 -1.93 -10.15 -0.80
N THR A 70 -3.14 -10.28 -0.26
CA THR A 70 -4.11 -11.24 -0.76
C THR A 70 -4.45 -10.98 -2.23
N LYS A 71 -4.62 -9.72 -2.60
CA LYS A 71 -4.91 -9.35 -3.99
C LYS A 71 -3.74 -9.68 -4.91
N LEU A 72 -2.52 -9.51 -4.43
CA LEU A 72 -1.33 -9.74 -5.25
C LEU A 72 -0.96 -11.21 -5.38
N GLN A 73 -1.50 -12.07 -4.54
CA GLN A 73 -1.18 -13.50 -4.54
C GLN A 73 -2.09 -14.34 -5.41
N LYS A 74 -2.92 -13.73 -6.21
CA LYS A 74 -3.81 -14.47 -7.11
C LYS A 74 -3.05 -15.19 -8.21
#